data_9f6c1cb07f3775f87e30d2789f32ed00
#
_entry.id   9f6c1cb07f3775f87e30d2789f32ed00
#
_cell.length_a   1.000
_cell.length_b   1.000
_cell.length_c   1.000
_cell.angle_alpha   90.00
_cell.angle_beta   90.00
_cell.angle_gamma   90.00
#
_symmetry.space_group_name_H-M   'P 1'
#
loop_
_entity.id
_entity.type
_entity.pdbx_description
1 polymer ?
#
loop_
_entity_poly.entity_id
_entity_poly.type
_entity_poly.pdbx_seq_one_letter_code
_entity_poly.pdbx_strand_id
1 'polypeptide(L)'
;TITSAATTTFWKYNDNKYKINLIDTPGHVDFTVEVERSLRILDGAVAAFCAVGGVEPQSETVWRQADKYSVPRIGYVNKMDRSGADFYDVVRQVKEVLGANPVAIQIPIGAEETFKGVVDLVKMKAIVWNNETMGADYSVEEIPADLQAEAEEWRAKMLDSIAEFDDALME
;
A
#
# COMPACT_ATOMS: atom_id res chain seq x y z
N THR A 1 -11.25 5.14 -14.37
CA THR A 1 -12.66 5.16 -13.90
C THR A 1 -13.21 6.55 -14.16
N ILE A 2 -14.37 6.65 -14.79
CA ILE A 2 -15.01 7.94 -15.11
C ILE A 2 -16.07 8.32 -14.07
N THR A 3 -16.56 7.34 -13.32
CA THR A 3 -17.56 7.51 -12.26
C THR A 3 -17.16 6.69 -11.03
N SER A 4 -17.51 7.17 -9.83
CA SER A 4 -17.32 6.35 -8.63
C SER A 4 -18.23 5.12 -8.69
N ALA A 5 -17.68 3.99 -8.29
CA ALA A 5 -18.39 2.72 -8.21
C ALA A 5 -18.33 2.19 -6.78
N ALA A 6 -19.47 1.76 -6.25
CA ALA A 6 -19.55 1.11 -4.96
C ALA A 6 -19.93 -0.37 -5.13
N THR A 7 -19.20 -1.23 -4.45
CA THR A 7 -19.50 -2.67 -4.42
C THR A 7 -19.33 -3.22 -3.02
N THR A 8 -20.05 -4.28 -2.72
CA THR A 8 -19.96 -4.97 -1.44
C THR A 8 -19.36 -6.36 -1.64
N THR A 9 -18.37 -6.69 -0.84
CA THR A 9 -17.80 -8.03 -0.78
C THR A 9 -17.77 -8.55 0.66
N PHE A 10 -17.45 -9.82 0.80
CA PHE A 10 -17.33 -10.46 2.11
C PHE A 10 -15.96 -11.12 2.23
N TRP A 11 -15.31 -10.87 3.35
CA TRP A 11 -14.03 -11.47 3.72
C TRP A 11 -14.21 -12.40 4.92
N LYS A 12 -13.71 -13.62 4.83
CA LYS A 12 -13.69 -14.56 5.96
C LYS A 12 -12.28 -14.62 6.53
N TYR A 13 -12.12 -14.28 7.80
CA TYR A 13 -10.84 -14.32 8.49
C TYR A 13 -11.02 -14.78 9.93
N ASN A 14 -10.25 -15.78 10.38
CA ASN A 14 -10.33 -16.37 11.72
C ASN A 14 -11.79 -16.66 12.14
N ASP A 15 -12.53 -17.40 11.29
CA ASP A 15 -13.95 -17.77 11.45
C ASP A 15 -14.96 -16.61 11.51
N ASN A 16 -14.52 -15.38 11.48
CA ASN A 16 -15.36 -14.21 11.36
C ASN A 16 -15.60 -13.85 9.88
N LYS A 17 -16.84 -13.44 9.58
CA LYS A 17 -17.21 -12.92 8.27
C LYS A 17 -17.34 -11.40 8.34
N TYR A 18 -16.50 -10.71 7.60
CA TYR A 18 -16.50 -9.27 7.49
C TYR A 18 -17.21 -8.84 6.20
N LYS A 19 -18.08 -7.84 6.30
CA LYS A 19 -18.66 -7.16 5.16
C LYS A 19 -17.80 -5.96 4.83
N ILE A 20 -17.28 -5.90 3.59
CA ILE A 20 -16.44 -4.82 3.11
C ILE A 20 -17.17 -4.10 2.00
N ASN A 21 -17.39 -2.81 2.18
CA ASN A 21 -17.94 -1.93 1.15
C ASN A 21 -16.79 -1.19 0.50
N LEU A 22 -16.55 -1.46 -0.78
CA LEU A 22 -15.49 -0.83 -1.56
C LEU A 22 -16.10 0.32 -2.36
N ILE A 23 -15.49 1.49 -2.28
CA ILE A 23 -15.81 2.64 -3.11
C ILE A 23 -14.59 2.93 -3.97
N ASP A 24 -14.68 2.64 -5.26
CA ASP A 24 -13.66 3.00 -6.23
C ASP A 24 -13.91 4.43 -6.70
N THR A 25 -12.93 5.30 -6.50
CA THR A 25 -13.01 6.72 -6.88
C THR A 25 -12.06 7.00 -8.03
N PRO A 26 -12.52 7.78 -9.05
CA PRO A 26 -11.64 8.19 -10.13
C PRO A 26 -10.52 9.10 -9.61
N GLY A 27 -9.29 8.87 -10.09
CA GLY A 27 -8.10 9.67 -9.72
C GLY A 27 -7.96 10.99 -10.49
N HIS A 28 -8.99 11.46 -11.19
CA HIS A 28 -8.91 12.67 -12.03
C HIS A 28 -9.35 13.91 -11.24
N VAL A 29 -8.70 15.04 -11.48
CA VAL A 29 -8.95 16.31 -10.78
C VAL A 29 -10.39 16.82 -10.93
N ASP A 30 -11.08 16.43 -12.00
CA ASP A 30 -12.47 16.84 -12.26
C ASP A 30 -13.49 16.19 -11.30
N PHE A 31 -13.08 15.16 -10.56
CA PHE A 31 -13.93 14.37 -9.65
C PHE A 31 -13.66 14.60 -8.16
N THR A 32 -13.06 15.74 -7.81
CA THR A 32 -12.72 16.10 -6.42
C THR A 32 -13.93 16.10 -5.48
N VAL A 33 -15.12 16.48 -5.99
CA VAL A 33 -16.36 16.49 -5.20
C VAL A 33 -16.85 15.10 -4.85
N GLU A 34 -16.76 14.16 -5.80
CA GLU A 34 -17.10 12.75 -5.59
C GLU A 34 -16.14 12.10 -4.59
N VAL A 35 -14.85 12.37 -4.70
CA VAL A 35 -13.84 11.91 -3.74
C VAL A 35 -14.11 12.50 -2.36
N GLU A 36 -14.37 13.80 -2.25
CA GLU A 36 -14.67 14.45 -0.97
C GLU A 36 -15.94 13.89 -0.30
N ARG A 37 -17.00 13.61 -1.08
CA ARG A 37 -18.21 12.98 -0.55
C ARG A 37 -17.94 11.57 -0.01
N SER A 38 -17.12 10.81 -0.74
CA SER A 38 -16.74 9.45 -0.33
C SER A 38 -15.93 9.47 0.97
N LEU A 39 -14.95 10.36 1.11
CA LEU A 39 -14.09 10.46 2.29
C LEU A 39 -14.85 10.68 3.61
N ARG A 40 -16.05 11.28 3.57
CA ARG A 40 -16.88 11.52 4.78
C ARG A 40 -17.42 10.26 5.43
N ILE A 41 -17.47 9.15 4.69
CA ILE A 41 -18.11 7.91 5.12
C ILE A 41 -17.14 6.73 5.17
N LEU A 42 -15.85 6.97 4.87
CA LEU A 42 -14.84 5.92 4.85
C LEU A 42 -14.28 5.66 6.25
N ASP A 43 -14.18 4.38 6.61
CA ASP A 43 -13.43 3.90 7.78
C ASP A 43 -11.93 3.89 7.52
N GLY A 44 -11.52 3.78 6.26
CA GLY A 44 -10.13 3.81 5.81
C GLY A 44 -10.03 3.88 4.29
N ALA A 45 -8.84 4.17 3.77
CA ALA A 45 -8.60 4.27 2.33
C ALA A 45 -7.32 3.52 1.92
N VAL A 46 -7.32 3.03 0.69
CA VAL A 46 -6.11 2.55 0.01
C VAL A 46 -5.67 3.64 -0.97
N ALA A 47 -4.54 4.28 -0.70
CA ALA A 47 -3.93 5.26 -1.58
C ALA A 47 -3.01 4.54 -2.58
N ALA A 48 -3.43 4.47 -3.85
CA ALA A 48 -2.65 3.82 -4.90
C ALA A 48 -1.69 4.82 -5.55
N PHE A 49 -0.40 4.56 -5.44
CA PHE A 49 0.68 5.31 -6.09
C PHE A 49 1.22 4.54 -7.28
N CYS A 50 1.63 5.25 -8.34
CA CYS A 50 2.31 4.64 -9.47
C CYS A 50 3.80 4.46 -9.14
N ALA A 51 4.33 3.25 -9.30
CA ALA A 51 5.75 2.97 -9.05
C ALA A 51 6.70 3.78 -9.95
N VAL A 52 6.23 4.26 -11.10
CA VAL A 52 7.01 5.06 -12.06
C VAL A 52 6.79 6.57 -11.84
N GLY A 53 5.53 6.99 -11.62
CA GLY A 53 5.18 8.39 -11.49
C GLY A 53 5.30 8.93 -10.06
N GLY A 54 5.36 8.04 -9.07
CA GLY A 54 5.45 8.45 -7.66
C GLY A 54 4.21 9.20 -7.16
N VAL A 55 4.46 10.28 -6.43
CA VAL A 55 3.42 11.17 -5.93
C VAL A 55 3.09 12.24 -6.98
N GLU A 56 1.96 12.08 -7.62
CA GLU A 56 1.46 13.04 -8.61
C GLU A 56 0.61 14.14 -7.93
N PRO A 57 0.40 15.31 -8.57
CA PRO A 57 -0.39 16.41 -8.00
C PRO A 57 -1.81 15.99 -7.59
N GLN A 58 -2.40 15.04 -8.29
CA GLN A 58 -3.71 14.48 -7.97
C GLN A 58 -3.67 13.68 -6.68
N SER A 59 -2.61 12.88 -6.47
CA SER A 59 -2.39 12.12 -5.24
C SER A 59 -2.27 13.06 -4.04
N GLU A 60 -1.54 14.19 -4.18
CA GLU A 60 -1.40 15.21 -3.15
C GLU A 60 -2.76 15.82 -2.77
N THR A 61 -3.58 16.16 -3.78
CA THR A 61 -4.90 16.75 -3.55
C THR A 61 -5.80 15.82 -2.74
N VAL A 62 -5.89 14.56 -3.15
CA VAL A 62 -6.70 13.53 -2.46
C VAL A 62 -6.15 13.24 -1.06
N TRP A 63 -4.83 13.22 -0.92
CA TRP A 63 -4.16 13.02 0.38
C TRP A 63 -4.55 14.11 1.39
N ARG A 64 -4.47 15.38 0.99
CA ARG A 64 -4.86 16.52 1.84
C ARG A 64 -6.35 16.50 2.20
N GLN A 65 -7.20 16.06 1.28
CA GLN A 65 -8.63 15.86 1.58
C GLN A 65 -8.84 14.75 2.61
N ALA A 66 -8.12 13.64 2.49
CA ALA A 66 -8.18 12.56 3.48
C ALA A 66 -7.69 13.01 4.87
N ASP A 67 -6.68 13.89 4.95
CA ASP A 67 -6.25 14.53 6.20
C ASP A 67 -7.39 15.35 6.84
N LYS A 68 -8.07 16.16 6.03
CA LYS A 68 -9.21 16.98 6.49
C LYS A 68 -10.31 16.16 7.14
N TYR A 69 -10.52 14.93 6.67
CA TYR A 69 -11.56 14.03 7.21
C TYR A 69 -10.99 12.97 8.16
N SER A 70 -9.70 13.04 8.51
CA SER A 70 -9.01 12.11 9.41
C SER A 70 -9.16 10.64 8.98
N VAL A 71 -9.15 10.38 7.67
CA VAL A 71 -9.28 9.03 7.12
C VAL A 71 -7.93 8.32 7.19
N PRO A 72 -7.80 7.20 7.93
CA PRO A 72 -6.57 6.41 7.96
C PRO A 72 -6.32 5.77 6.58
N ARG A 73 -5.04 5.62 6.22
CA ARG A 73 -4.64 5.19 4.86
C ARG A 73 -3.58 4.11 4.89
N ILE A 74 -3.72 3.18 3.93
CA ILE A 74 -2.67 2.26 3.54
C ILE A 74 -2.18 2.69 2.16
N GLY A 75 -0.88 2.90 1.99
CA GLY A 75 -0.25 3.13 0.70
C GLY A 75 -0.10 1.82 -0.08
N TYR A 76 -0.45 1.83 -1.35
CA TYR A 76 -0.25 0.72 -2.28
C TYR A 76 0.54 1.19 -3.50
N VAL A 77 1.75 0.68 -3.68
CA VAL A 77 2.58 1.00 -4.83
C VAL A 77 2.25 0.02 -5.96
N ASN A 78 1.62 0.54 -7.00
CA ASN A 78 1.11 -0.20 -8.14
C ASN A 78 2.03 -0.08 -9.35
N LYS A 79 1.95 -1.01 -10.28
CA LYS A 79 2.71 -1.04 -11.54
C LYS A 79 4.21 -1.24 -11.33
N MET A 80 4.58 -2.09 -10.38
CA MET A 80 5.97 -2.48 -10.12
C MET A 80 6.63 -3.24 -11.28
N ASP A 81 5.82 -3.77 -12.19
CA ASP A 81 6.18 -4.47 -13.41
C ASP A 81 6.56 -3.54 -14.59
N ARG A 82 6.39 -2.23 -14.44
CA ARG A 82 6.68 -1.28 -15.50
C ARG A 82 8.13 -0.80 -15.46
N SER A 83 8.67 -0.50 -16.65
CA SER A 83 10.00 0.12 -16.77
C SER A 83 10.06 1.46 -16.04
N GLY A 84 11.10 1.66 -15.24
CA GLY A 84 11.29 2.82 -14.37
C GLY A 84 10.57 2.71 -13.02
N ALA A 85 10.03 1.54 -12.66
CA ALA A 85 9.39 1.33 -11.37
C ALA A 85 10.40 1.37 -10.22
N ASP A 86 10.17 2.24 -9.23
CA ASP A 86 10.99 2.37 -8.03
C ASP A 86 10.11 2.54 -6.78
N PHE A 87 9.99 1.47 -6.00
CA PHE A 87 9.24 1.47 -4.75
C PHE A 87 9.82 2.43 -3.72
N TYR A 88 11.13 2.46 -3.58
CA TYR A 88 11.82 3.24 -2.55
C TYR A 88 11.74 4.73 -2.83
N ASP A 89 11.78 5.11 -4.09
CA ASP A 89 11.54 6.49 -4.49
C ASP A 89 10.12 6.94 -4.19
N VAL A 90 9.12 6.09 -4.42
CA VAL A 90 7.73 6.39 -4.03
C VAL A 90 7.60 6.59 -2.52
N VAL A 91 8.19 5.72 -1.69
CA VAL A 91 8.18 5.86 -0.23
C VAL A 91 8.84 7.17 0.19
N ARG A 92 9.98 7.52 -0.42
CA ARG A 92 10.66 8.79 -0.19
C ARG A 92 9.77 9.98 -0.54
N GLN A 93 9.11 9.96 -1.70
CA GLN A 93 8.21 11.02 -2.15
C GLN A 93 6.98 11.18 -1.22
N VAL A 94 6.42 10.08 -0.72
CA VAL A 94 5.32 10.14 0.27
C VAL A 94 5.76 10.89 1.52
N LYS A 95 7.00 10.71 1.95
CA LYS A 95 7.57 11.44 3.10
C LYS A 95 7.82 12.92 2.76
N GLU A 96 8.50 13.20 1.65
CA GLU A 96 8.99 14.54 1.31
C GLU A 96 7.89 15.46 0.77
N VAL A 97 7.01 14.93 -0.09
CA VAL A 97 5.96 15.71 -0.77
C VAL A 97 4.68 15.78 0.05
N LEU A 98 4.25 14.65 0.62
CA LEU A 98 3.01 14.58 1.39
C LEU A 98 3.22 14.91 2.88
N GLY A 99 4.46 14.97 3.37
CA GLY A 99 4.79 15.22 4.77
C GLY A 99 4.32 14.09 5.71
N ALA A 100 4.09 12.90 5.16
CA ALA A 100 3.64 11.73 5.91
C ALA A 100 4.81 10.97 6.54
N ASN A 101 4.52 10.08 7.48
CA ASN A 101 5.47 9.10 8.00
C ASN A 101 5.15 7.71 7.40
N PRO A 102 5.67 7.37 6.20
CA PRO A 102 5.39 6.08 5.59
C PRO A 102 6.16 4.97 6.32
N VAL A 103 5.43 3.95 6.73
CA VAL A 103 5.98 2.74 7.33
C VAL A 103 5.74 1.58 6.37
N ALA A 104 6.80 1.08 5.75
CA ALA A 104 6.70 -0.05 4.86
C ALA A 104 6.42 -1.33 5.65
N ILE A 105 5.36 -2.05 5.31
CA ILE A 105 5.01 -3.37 5.85
C ILE A 105 5.39 -4.49 4.88
N GLN A 106 5.69 -4.14 3.64
CA GLN A 106 6.17 -5.03 2.58
C GLN A 106 7.20 -4.29 1.74
N ILE A 107 8.19 -5.02 1.23
CA ILE A 107 9.16 -4.54 0.23
C ILE A 107 9.11 -5.43 -1.01
N PRO A 108 9.40 -4.91 -2.22
CA PRO A 108 9.31 -5.69 -3.45
C PRO A 108 10.44 -6.70 -3.59
N ILE A 109 10.16 -7.81 -4.28
CA ILE A 109 11.15 -8.77 -4.77
C ILE A 109 11.33 -8.52 -6.26
N GLY A 110 12.41 -7.81 -6.60
CA GLY A 110 12.66 -7.34 -7.95
C GLY A 110 11.82 -6.11 -8.33
N ALA A 111 12.07 -5.61 -9.52
CA ALA A 111 11.34 -4.50 -10.14
C ALA A 111 11.28 -4.72 -11.65
N GLU A 112 10.40 -4.03 -12.32
CA GLU A 112 10.20 -4.12 -13.76
C GLU A 112 9.93 -5.58 -14.19
N GLU A 113 10.65 -6.08 -15.19
CA GLU A 113 10.53 -7.47 -15.69
C GLU A 113 10.92 -8.53 -14.65
N THR A 114 11.67 -8.14 -13.62
CA THR A 114 12.10 -9.05 -12.54
C THR A 114 11.16 -9.05 -11.34
N PHE A 115 10.13 -8.21 -11.33
CA PHE A 115 9.17 -8.15 -10.25
C PHE A 115 8.36 -9.44 -10.17
N LYS A 116 8.46 -10.15 -9.04
CA LYS A 116 7.81 -11.44 -8.86
C LYS A 116 7.05 -11.62 -7.56
N GLY A 117 7.21 -10.68 -6.62
CA GLY A 117 6.58 -10.82 -5.32
C GLY A 117 6.95 -9.71 -4.35
N VAL A 118 6.66 -9.95 -3.09
CA VAL A 118 7.01 -9.06 -1.97
C VAL A 118 7.57 -9.84 -0.79
N VAL A 119 8.39 -9.19 0.02
CA VAL A 119 8.73 -9.66 1.35
C VAL A 119 7.73 -9.06 2.34
N ASP A 120 7.01 -9.89 3.06
CA ASP A 120 6.17 -9.52 4.20
C ASP A 120 7.08 -9.29 5.43
N LEU A 121 7.25 -8.03 5.83
CA LEU A 121 8.11 -7.65 6.95
C LEU A 121 7.52 -8.01 8.32
N VAL A 122 6.21 -8.23 8.40
CA VAL A 122 5.56 -8.68 9.63
C VAL A 122 5.89 -10.14 9.90
N LYS A 123 5.77 -10.99 8.89
CA LYS A 123 6.01 -12.44 8.98
C LYS A 123 7.44 -12.84 8.67
N MET A 124 8.23 -11.97 8.08
CA MET A 124 9.57 -12.25 7.54
C MET A 124 9.55 -13.46 6.59
N LYS A 125 8.68 -13.37 5.59
CA LYS A 125 8.52 -14.37 4.53
C LYS A 125 8.37 -13.69 3.18
N ALA A 126 8.82 -14.37 2.13
CA ALA A 126 8.57 -13.98 0.76
C ALA A 126 7.19 -14.48 0.31
N ILE A 127 6.44 -13.64 -0.36
CA ILE A 127 5.20 -13.98 -1.05
C ILE A 127 5.47 -13.82 -2.54
N VAL A 128 5.45 -14.92 -3.28
CA VAL A 128 5.73 -14.95 -4.72
C VAL A 128 4.48 -15.38 -5.46
N TRP A 129 4.06 -14.59 -6.44
CA TRP A 129 2.89 -14.90 -7.26
C TRP A 129 3.23 -15.78 -8.44
N ASN A 130 2.32 -16.68 -8.77
CA ASN A 130 2.39 -17.44 -10.00
C ASN A 130 1.81 -16.60 -11.17
N ASN A 131 2.65 -16.26 -12.14
CA ASN A 131 2.26 -15.48 -13.31
C ASN A 131 1.24 -16.20 -14.18
N GLU A 132 1.22 -17.53 -14.22
CA GLU A 132 0.28 -18.32 -15.02
C GLU A 132 -1.16 -18.19 -14.55
N THR A 133 -1.38 -17.91 -13.27
CA THR A 133 -2.72 -17.76 -12.66
C THR A 133 -3.11 -16.30 -12.43
N MET A 134 -2.41 -15.34 -13.05
CA MET A 134 -2.61 -13.91 -12.83
C MET A 134 -2.61 -13.51 -11.35
N GLY A 135 -1.78 -14.16 -10.54
CA GLY A 135 -1.63 -13.86 -9.12
C GLY A 135 -2.72 -14.45 -8.21
N ALA A 136 -3.62 -15.30 -8.75
CA ALA A 136 -4.62 -16.00 -7.93
C ALA A 136 -3.96 -17.02 -6.99
N ASP A 137 -2.88 -17.66 -7.46
CA ASP A 137 -2.06 -18.54 -6.65
C ASP A 137 -0.75 -17.87 -6.27
N TYR A 138 -0.35 -18.04 -5.04
CA TYR A 138 0.92 -17.56 -4.52
C TYR A 138 1.57 -18.61 -3.62
N SER A 139 2.89 -18.57 -3.54
CA SER A 139 3.68 -19.34 -2.57
C SER A 139 4.19 -18.45 -1.45
N VAL A 140 4.34 -19.04 -0.27
CA VAL A 140 5.02 -18.39 0.86
C VAL A 140 6.35 -19.11 1.04
N GLU A 141 7.44 -18.40 0.89
CA GLU A 141 8.81 -18.92 0.82
C GLU A 141 9.72 -18.23 1.84
N GLU A 142 10.93 -18.74 2.00
CA GLU A 142 11.98 -18.02 2.72
C GLU A 142 12.42 -16.78 1.93
N ILE A 143 12.84 -15.75 2.65
CA ILE A 143 13.36 -14.53 2.02
C ILE A 143 14.61 -14.88 1.21
N PRO A 144 14.73 -14.44 -0.05
CA PRO A 144 15.96 -14.60 -0.83
C PRO A 144 17.18 -14.08 -0.06
N ALA A 145 18.29 -14.81 -0.12
CA ALA A 145 19.49 -14.51 0.69
C ALA A 145 20.07 -13.11 0.41
N ASP A 146 19.93 -12.62 -0.81
CA ASP A 146 20.34 -11.27 -1.24
C ASP A 146 19.45 -10.15 -0.68
N LEU A 147 18.21 -10.46 -0.28
CA LEU A 147 17.27 -9.51 0.31
C LEU A 147 17.16 -9.62 1.84
N GLN A 148 17.79 -10.60 2.45
CA GLN A 148 17.65 -10.86 3.89
C GLN A 148 18.08 -9.65 4.73
N ALA A 149 19.23 -9.08 4.46
CA ALA A 149 19.77 -7.95 5.21
C ALA A 149 18.90 -6.69 5.04
N GLU A 150 18.41 -6.46 3.82
CA GLU A 150 17.50 -5.35 3.54
C GLU A 150 16.15 -5.52 4.26
N ALA A 151 15.59 -6.73 4.23
CA ALA A 151 14.34 -7.04 4.94
C ALA A 151 14.48 -6.82 6.46
N GLU A 152 15.61 -7.20 7.05
CA GLU A 152 15.91 -6.98 8.46
C GLU A 152 16.00 -5.48 8.79
N GLU A 153 16.66 -4.69 7.94
CA GLU A 153 16.75 -3.23 8.10
C GLU A 153 15.36 -2.57 8.02
N TRP A 154 14.55 -2.92 7.01
CA TRP A 154 13.21 -2.37 6.86
C TRP A 154 12.26 -2.81 7.98
N ARG A 155 12.41 -4.06 8.46
CA ARG A 155 11.68 -4.53 9.65
C ARG A 155 12.03 -3.73 10.89
N ALA A 156 13.32 -3.46 11.13
CA ALA A 156 13.75 -2.64 12.27
C ALA A 156 13.13 -1.25 12.20
N LYS A 157 13.17 -0.58 11.05
CA LYS A 157 12.52 0.73 10.84
C LYS A 157 11.00 0.68 11.09
N MET A 158 10.34 -0.40 10.65
CA MET A 158 8.92 -0.62 10.90
C MET A 158 8.63 -0.74 12.40
N LEU A 159 9.39 -1.56 13.12
CA LEU A 159 9.21 -1.77 14.56
C LEU A 159 9.48 -0.50 15.35
N ASP A 160 10.54 0.24 15.04
CA ASP A 160 10.84 1.53 15.67
C ASP A 160 9.68 2.53 15.51
N SER A 161 9.10 2.59 14.30
CA SER A 161 7.96 3.49 14.04
C SER A 161 6.67 3.08 14.75
N ILE A 162 6.45 1.79 14.97
CA ILE A 162 5.26 1.26 15.65
C ILE A 162 5.41 1.38 17.16
N ALA A 163 6.61 1.19 17.69
CA ALA A 163 6.91 1.27 19.12
C ALA A 163 6.58 2.65 19.72
N GLU A 164 6.60 3.72 18.89
CA GLU A 164 6.17 5.06 19.33
C GLU A 164 4.69 5.14 19.73
N PHE A 165 3.86 4.16 19.32
CA PHE A 165 2.41 4.16 19.55
C PHE A 165 1.92 3.08 20.52
N ASP A 166 2.79 2.16 20.93
CA ASP A 166 2.41 1.04 21.81
C ASP A 166 3.56 0.67 22.75
N ASP A 167 3.38 0.99 24.04
CA ASP A 167 4.36 0.73 25.09
C ASP A 167 4.67 -0.77 25.24
N ALA A 168 3.72 -1.66 24.94
CA ALA A 168 3.91 -3.11 24.99
C ALA A 168 4.83 -3.65 23.88
N LEU A 169 5.05 -2.88 22.82
CA LEU A 169 6.00 -3.21 21.77
C LEU A 169 7.41 -2.66 22.02
N MET A 170 7.55 -1.80 23.04
CA MET A 170 8.86 -1.26 23.48
C MET A 170 9.59 -2.18 24.48
N GLU A 171 8.89 -3.13 25.10
CA GLU A 171 9.44 -4.16 26.01
C GLU A 171 9.85 -5.42 25.24
#